data_79acfd630bfbbe392aaa0de4b2832614
#
_entry.id   79acfd630bfbbe392aaa0de4b2832614
#
_cell.length_a   1.000
_cell.length_b   1.000
_cell.length_c   1.000
_cell.angle_alpha   90.00
_cell.angle_beta   90.00
_cell.angle_gamma   90.00
#
_symmetry.space_group_name_H-M   'P 1'
#
loop_
_entity.id
_entity.type
_entity.pdbx_description
1 polymer ?
#
loop_
_entity_poly.entity_id
_entity_poly.type
_entity_poly.pdbx_seq_one_letter_code
_entity_poly.pdbx_strand_id
1 'polypeptide(L)'
;VQTTTGQLNVDNLRMDGNTLSATSGAITLTPAAGQNVIVGGTNTNLTGTEANFTLMEATTVRANFLQSDTTNADLDITTQGTGVVKLDDETQLTLTGSFLPAIHTFVATDAVTIVEHAGRTLLLGEVGGNAALTLTLPAATGTGAVYKFIVSVTNTSNYKIQVADATDTIDGIMLYLDEDGTAITGFPTVAASDTITLNGGTTGGIVGDYLELIDIATNQYHVRGVMRVAAGANPATPFTAAVS
;
A
#
# COMPACT_ATOMS: atom_id res chain seq x y z
N VAL A 1 30.49 19.88 49.98
CA VAL A 1 29.33 20.15 50.83
C VAL A 1 28.56 18.86 51.00
N GLN A 2 28.50 18.33 52.20
CA GLN A 2 27.71 17.14 52.50
C GLN A 2 26.45 17.58 53.21
N THR A 3 25.31 17.41 52.60
CA THR A 3 24.01 17.54 53.24
C THR A 3 23.39 16.16 53.40
N THR A 4 23.08 15.79 54.64
CA THR A 4 22.46 14.47 54.94
C THR A 4 20.95 14.48 54.81
N THR A 5 20.32 15.62 54.80
CA THR A 5 18.88 15.81 54.56
C THR A 5 18.70 17.24 54.05
N GLY A 6 18.34 17.41 52.80
CA GLY A 6 18.02 18.70 52.27
C GLY A 6 18.28 18.87 50.80
N GLN A 7 17.67 19.87 50.26
CA GLN A 7 17.82 20.27 48.88
C GLN A 7 19.12 21.12 48.73
N LEU A 8 20.01 20.72 47.81
CA LEU A 8 21.09 21.56 47.40
C LEU A 8 20.61 22.48 46.28
N ASN A 9 20.39 23.76 46.61
CA ASN A 9 20.11 24.79 45.61
C ASN A 9 21.41 25.40 45.11
N VAL A 10 21.67 25.25 43.81
CA VAL A 10 22.85 25.84 43.18
C VAL A 10 22.36 26.58 41.95
N ASP A 11 22.62 27.89 41.89
CA ASP A 11 22.20 28.73 40.76
C ASP A 11 22.86 28.32 39.44
N ASN A 12 24.12 27.87 39.51
CA ASN A 12 24.85 27.33 38.39
C ASN A 12 25.67 26.12 38.82
N LEU A 13 25.17 24.91 38.58
CA LEU A 13 25.94 23.71 38.87
C LEU A 13 26.92 23.45 37.73
N ARG A 14 28.20 23.70 38.01
CA ARG A 14 29.31 23.23 37.17
C ARG A 14 29.96 22.03 37.84
N MET A 15 29.92 20.88 37.21
CA MET A 15 30.69 19.71 37.60
C MET A 15 31.97 19.67 36.75
N ASP A 16 33.12 19.77 37.38
CA ASP A 16 34.44 19.72 36.74
C ASP A 16 35.04 18.32 36.83
N GLY A 17 34.25 17.34 37.05
CA GLY A 17 34.58 15.93 36.99
C GLY A 17 33.56 15.21 36.09
N ASN A 18 33.95 14.08 35.60
CA ASN A 18 33.31 13.46 34.45
C ASN A 18 32.05 12.60 34.81
N THR A 19 31.65 12.52 36.08
CA THR A 19 30.62 11.56 36.46
C THR A 19 29.61 12.13 37.43
N LEU A 20 28.32 12.09 37.06
CA LEU A 20 27.21 12.19 37.97
C LEU A 20 26.66 10.77 38.17
N SER A 21 26.82 10.23 39.37
CA SER A 21 26.38 8.87 39.65
C SER A 21 25.49 8.82 40.92
N ALA A 22 24.53 7.91 40.90
CA ALA A 22 23.80 7.52 42.10
C ALA A 22 24.27 6.12 42.52
N THR A 23 24.56 5.94 43.80
CA THR A 23 24.94 4.61 44.33
C THR A 23 23.74 3.70 44.52
N SER A 24 22.55 4.27 44.57
CA SER A 24 21.25 3.57 44.59
C SER A 24 20.17 4.51 44.08
N GLY A 25 19.18 3.94 43.39
CA GLY A 25 18.08 4.69 42.79
C GLY A 25 18.47 5.40 41.46
N ALA A 26 17.53 6.15 40.94
CA ALA A 26 17.68 6.88 39.68
C ALA A 26 18.21 8.30 39.87
N ILE A 27 18.92 8.81 38.88
CA ILE A 27 19.17 10.24 38.71
C ILE A 27 18.02 10.79 37.89
N THR A 28 17.19 11.61 38.50
CA THR A 28 16.05 12.23 37.83
C THR A 28 16.38 13.68 37.45
N LEU A 29 16.31 13.99 36.18
CA LEU A 29 16.42 15.35 35.66
C LEU A 29 15.03 15.84 35.29
N THR A 30 14.46 16.72 36.12
CA THR A 30 13.11 17.26 35.89
C THR A 30 13.23 18.75 35.61
N PRO A 31 13.10 19.18 34.34
CA PRO A 31 13.10 20.61 34.04
C PRO A 31 11.80 21.26 34.54
N ALA A 32 11.86 22.56 34.81
CA ALA A 32 10.66 23.32 35.07
C ALA A 32 9.73 23.35 33.85
N ALA A 33 8.44 23.62 34.06
CA ALA A 33 7.48 23.70 32.95
C ALA A 33 7.96 24.69 31.88
N GLY A 34 7.94 24.24 30.64
CA GLY A 34 8.42 25.02 29.48
C GLY A 34 9.94 25.05 29.29
N GLN A 35 10.70 24.30 30.09
CA GLN A 35 12.16 24.17 29.95
C GLN A 35 12.54 22.77 29.45
N ASN A 36 13.73 22.65 28.90
CA ASN A 36 14.25 21.40 28.34
C ASN A 36 15.46 20.89 29.12
N VAL A 37 15.62 19.58 29.19
CA VAL A 37 16.90 18.94 29.49
C VAL A 37 17.65 18.83 28.17
N ILE A 38 18.73 19.60 28.01
CA ILE A 38 19.55 19.56 26.81
C ILE A 38 20.74 18.64 27.06
N VAL A 39 20.80 17.55 26.35
CA VAL A 39 21.96 16.66 26.31
C VAL A 39 22.68 16.96 24.99
N GLY A 40 23.66 17.84 25.06
CA GLY A 40 24.41 18.34 23.88
C GLY A 40 25.87 17.93 23.91
N GLY A 41 26.43 17.75 22.72
CA GLY A 41 27.86 17.41 22.55
C GLY A 41 28.09 16.75 21.19
N THR A 42 29.35 16.73 20.76
CA THR A 42 29.74 16.09 19.48
C THR A 42 29.54 14.59 19.51
N ASN A 43 29.55 13.98 20.70
CA ASN A 43 29.31 12.56 20.92
C ASN A 43 28.47 12.38 22.19
N THR A 44 27.17 12.25 22.06
CA THR A 44 26.28 11.95 23.17
C THR A 44 25.87 10.48 23.07
N ASN A 45 26.34 9.66 24.00
CA ASN A 45 25.96 8.25 24.09
C ASN A 45 24.97 8.07 25.23
N LEU A 46 23.76 7.63 24.90
CA LEU A 46 22.83 7.06 25.84
C LEU A 46 23.04 5.53 25.80
N THR A 47 23.84 5.03 26.73
CA THR A 47 24.13 3.60 26.84
C THR A 47 23.39 3.03 28.04
N GLY A 48 22.62 2.01 27.82
CA GLY A 48 21.85 1.31 28.85
C GLY A 48 21.17 0.07 28.24
N THR A 49 20.58 -0.72 29.09
CA THR A 49 19.77 -1.88 28.63
C THR A 49 18.50 -1.44 27.96
N GLU A 50 17.99 -0.25 28.32
CA GLU A 50 16.75 0.32 27.75
C GLU A 50 16.82 1.85 27.74
N ALA A 51 16.45 2.46 26.64
CA ALA A 51 16.13 3.87 26.51
C ALA A 51 14.68 4.02 26.05
N ASN A 52 13.75 4.23 26.99
CA ASN A 52 12.34 4.39 26.69
C ASN A 52 12.02 5.85 26.35
N PHE A 53 11.70 6.12 25.09
CA PHE A 53 11.19 7.41 24.65
C PHE A 53 9.67 7.28 24.44
N THR A 54 8.88 7.96 25.28
CA THR A 54 7.43 8.00 25.10
C THR A 54 7.04 8.80 23.85
N LEU A 55 7.85 9.81 23.49
CA LEU A 55 7.70 10.62 22.30
C LEU A 55 9.07 11.10 21.86
N MET A 56 9.42 10.88 20.61
CA MET A 56 10.58 11.46 19.97
C MET A 56 10.12 12.33 18.81
N GLU A 57 10.07 13.64 19.02
CA GLU A 57 9.85 14.62 17.95
C GLU A 57 11.21 15.00 17.36
N ALA A 58 11.50 14.53 16.16
CA ALA A 58 12.74 14.83 15.48
C ALA A 58 12.48 15.16 14.00
N THR A 59 13.12 16.21 13.52
CA THR A 59 13.12 16.54 12.09
C THR A 59 13.87 15.48 11.28
N THR A 60 14.87 14.85 11.87
CA THR A 60 15.67 13.79 11.25
C THR A 60 16.15 12.81 12.31
N VAL A 61 15.86 11.53 12.10
CA VAL A 61 16.46 10.43 12.86
C VAL A 61 17.46 9.74 11.93
N ARG A 62 18.74 9.76 12.31
CA ARG A 62 19.78 9.01 11.60
C ARG A 62 20.15 7.79 12.41
N ALA A 63 19.87 6.62 11.89
CA ALA A 63 20.20 5.35 12.52
C ALA A 63 20.90 4.45 11.50
N ASN A 64 22.00 3.81 11.92
CA ASN A 64 22.62 2.75 11.12
C ASN A 64 21.80 1.48 11.14
N PHE A 65 20.94 1.33 12.15
CA PHE A 65 20.16 0.14 12.37
C PHE A 65 18.91 0.49 13.17
N LEU A 66 17.74 0.11 12.65
CA LEU A 66 16.46 0.19 13.32
C LEU A 66 15.91 -1.23 13.44
N GLN A 67 15.68 -1.68 14.65
CA GLN A 67 15.25 -3.05 14.95
C GLN A 67 14.22 -3.04 16.06
N SER A 68 13.26 -3.96 16.02
CA SER A 68 12.47 -4.33 17.19
C SER A 68 13.36 -4.89 18.29
N ASP A 69 13.14 -4.52 19.53
CA ASP A 69 13.96 -4.87 20.69
C ASP A 69 13.70 -6.28 21.22
N THR A 70 12.63 -6.91 20.79
CA THR A 70 12.22 -8.24 21.25
C THR A 70 12.11 -9.23 20.10
N THR A 71 12.41 -10.49 20.40
CA THR A 71 12.23 -11.58 19.45
C THR A 71 10.74 -11.75 19.13
N ASN A 72 10.40 -11.80 17.84
CA ASN A 72 9.02 -11.89 17.32
C ASN A 72 8.13 -10.64 17.55
N ALA A 73 8.71 -9.47 17.84
CA ALA A 73 7.98 -8.23 17.81
C ALA A 73 8.13 -7.55 16.45
N ASP A 74 7.07 -6.91 16.01
CA ASP A 74 7.05 -6.14 14.76
C ASP A 74 7.75 -4.79 14.92
N LEU A 75 8.38 -4.32 13.86
CA LEU A 75 8.80 -2.93 13.74
C LEU A 75 7.73 -2.19 12.92
N ASP A 76 6.86 -1.48 13.60
CA ASP A 76 5.80 -0.72 12.96
C ASP A 76 6.28 0.66 12.52
N ILE A 77 6.23 0.93 11.22
CA ILE A 77 6.46 2.26 10.65
C ILE A 77 5.14 2.76 10.09
N THR A 78 4.48 3.63 10.84
CA THR A 78 3.18 4.16 10.47
C THR A 78 3.24 5.66 10.23
N THR A 79 2.40 6.17 9.35
CA THR A 79 2.22 7.59 9.12
C THR A 79 0.87 8.05 9.65
N GLN A 80 0.76 9.32 10.06
CA GLN A 80 -0.52 9.90 10.44
C GLN A 80 -1.16 10.64 9.27
N GLY A 81 -2.48 10.57 9.17
CA GLY A 81 -3.24 11.22 8.11
C GLY A 81 -2.92 10.67 6.73
N THR A 82 -2.66 11.54 5.77
CA THR A 82 -2.35 11.20 4.37
C THR A 82 -0.86 11.03 4.10
N GLY A 83 -0.02 10.97 5.15
CA GLY A 83 1.42 10.77 5.01
C GLY A 83 1.74 9.41 4.38
N VAL A 84 2.91 9.30 3.78
CA VAL A 84 3.43 8.06 3.19
C VAL A 84 4.83 7.76 3.73
N VAL A 85 5.17 6.49 3.84
CA VAL A 85 6.57 6.07 4.04
C VAL A 85 7.24 6.12 2.68
N LYS A 86 8.17 7.05 2.49
CA LYS A 86 8.95 7.16 1.25
C LYS A 86 10.30 6.50 1.45
N LEU A 87 10.68 5.68 0.49
CA LEU A 87 12.05 5.24 0.27
C LEU A 87 12.60 6.08 -0.89
N ASP A 88 13.76 6.68 -0.70
CA ASP A 88 14.41 7.52 -1.70
C ASP A 88 14.70 6.71 -2.98
N ASP A 89 14.68 7.34 -4.14
CA ASP A 89 14.89 6.73 -5.45
C ASP A 89 16.29 6.11 -5.63
N GLU A 90 17.26 6.55 -4.84
CA GLU A 90 18.60 5.93 -4.77
C GLU A 90 18.65 4.72 -3.80
N THR A 91 17.53 4.40 -3.13
CA THR A 91 17.47 3.35 -2.12
C THR A 91 17.04 2.03 -2.73
N GLN A 92 17.91 1.02 -2.65
CA GLN A 92 17.49 -0.35 -2.93
C GLN A 92 16.78 -0.96 -1.72
N LEU A 93 15.49 -1.29 -1.86
CA LEU A 93 14.76 -2.07 -0.86
C LEU A 93 15.03 -3.57 -1.08
N THR A 94 15.83 -4.17 -0.20
CA THR A 94 16.04 -5.63 -0.20
C THR A 94 15.18 -6.27 0.87
N LEU A 95 14.20 -7.07 0.47
CA LEU A 95 13.36 -7.87 1.36
C LEU A 95 13.92 -9.29 1.41
N THR A 96 14.36 -9.76 2.58
CA THR A 96 14.81 -11.13 2.79
C THR A 96 13.66 -12.07 3.17
N GLY A 97 12.50 -11.51 3.48
CA GLY A 97 11.24 -12.22 3.74
C GLY A 97 10.26 -12.09 2.58
N SER A 98 9.03 -12.53 2.81
CA SER A 98 7.95 -12.42 1.84
C SER A 98 7.27 -11.05 1.93
N PHE A 99 7.00 -10.43 0.78
CA PHE A 99 6.06 -9.33 0.68
C PHE A 99 4.67 -9.92 0.44
N LEU A 100 3.75 -9.74 1.39
CA LEU A 100 2.39 -10.23 1.30
C LEU A 100 1.44 -9.05 0.97
N PRO A 101 1.07 -8.86 -0.31
CA PRO A 101 0.06 -7.86 -0.65
C PRO A 101 -1.29 -8.28 -0.07
N ALA A 102 -2.02 -7.32 0.49
CA ALA A 102 -3.36 -7.58 0.99
C ALA A 102 -4.32 -7.98 -0.14
N ILE A 103 -5.36 -8.74 0.21
CA ILE A 103 -6.47 -9.07 -0.68
C ILE A 103 -7.60 -8.08 -0.41
N HIS A 104 -8.20 -7.56 -1.47
CA HIS A 104 -9.44 -6.78 -1.41
C HIS A 104 -10.52 -7.47 -2.24
N THR A 105 -11.74 -7.60 -1.72
CA THR A 105 -12.85 -8.21 -2.43
C THR A 105 -13.91 -7.15 -2.71
N PHE A 106 -14.22 -6.94 -3.98
CA PHE A 106 -15.33 -6.08 -4.38
C PHE A 106 -16.66 -6.83 -4.27
N VAL A 107 -17.56 -6.25 -3.51
CA VAL A 107 -18.92 -6.78 -3.28
C VAL A 107 -20.02 -5.76 -3.66
N ALA A 108 -19.62 -4.60 -4.18
CA ALA A 108 -20.48 -3.51 -4.64
C ALA A 108 -19.78 -2.70 -5.73
N THR A 109 -20.54 -1.89 -6.46
CA THR A 109 -19.97 -0.81 -7.30
C THR A 109 -19.09 0.09 -6.44
N ASP A 110 -17.87 0.39 -6.91
CA ASP A 110 -16.88 1.11 -6.13
C ASP A 110 -15.93 1.93 -7.01
N ALA A 111 -15.29 2.92 -6.40
CA ALA A 111 -14.18 3.64 -6.99
C ALA A 111 -12.86 2.96 -6.59
N VAL A 112 -12.12 2.49 -7.57
CA VAL A 112 -10.78 1.96 -7.36
C VAL A 112 -9.83 3.11 -7.04
N THR A 113 -9.03 2.98 -5.98
CA THR A 113 -8.06 4.00 -5.58
C THR A 113 -6.64 3.46 -5.57
N ILE A 114 -5.64 4.34 -5.70
CA ILE A 114 -4.24 3.92 -5.60
C ILE A 114 -3.94 3.41 -4.18
N VAL A 115 -4.38 4.14 -3.16
CA VAL A 115 -4.02 3.85 -1.76
C VAL A 115 -4.60 2.52 -1.26
N GLU A 116 -5.82 2.20 -1.65
CA GLU A 116 -6.52 1.03 -1.12
C GLU A 116 -6.40 -0.21 -2.02
N HIS A 117 -6.09 -0.03 -3.30
CA HIS A 117 -6.23 -1.10 -4.28
C HIS A 117 -4.97 -1.41 -5.08
N ALA A 118 -4.09 -0.43 -5.34
CA ALA A 118 -2.89 -0.67 -6.13
C ALA A 118 -1.92 -1.64 -5.43
N GLY A 119 -1.33 -2.54 -6.20
CA GLY A 119 -0.39 -3.55 -5.72
C GLY A 119 -1.03 -4.70 -4.93
N ARG A 120 -2.35 -4.69 -4.75
CA ARG A 120 -3.09 -5.76 -4.07
C ARG A 120 -3.66 -6.77 -5.07
N THR A 121 -4.11 -7.92 -4.53
CA THR A 121 -4.96 -8.85 -5.27
C THR A 121 -6.41 -8.44 -5.08
N LEU A 122 -7.08 -8.10 -6.18
CA LEU A 122 -8.45 -7.60 -6.20
C LEU A 122 -9.39 -8.73 -6.66
N LEU A 123 -10.26 -9.17 -5.78
CA LEU A 123 -11.20 -10.24 -6.09
C LEU A 123 -12.52 -9.66 -6.58
N LEU A 124 -13.00 -10.17 -7.72
CA LEU A 124 -14.35 -9.93 -8.22
C LEU A 124 -15.25 -11.04 -7.68
N GLY A 125 -16.00 -10.71 -6.62
CA GLY A 125 -17.02 -11.56 -6.04
C GLY A 125 -18.38 -11.35 -6.70
N GLU A 126 -19.24 -12.36 -6.73
CA GLU A 126 -20.63 -12.17 -7.11
C GLU A 126 -21.36 -11.45 -5.99
N VAL A 127 -22.08 -10.40 -6.33
CA VAL A 127 -22.94 -9.71 -5.36
C VAL A 127 -24.31 -10.39 -5.36
N GLY A 128 -24.83 -10.64 -4.18
CA GLY A 128 -26.15 -11.25 -4.03
C GLY A 128 -27.23 -10.54 -4.85
N GLY A 129 -27.95 -11.31 -5.69
CA GLY A 129 -29.05 -10.79 -6.51
C GLY A 129 -28.67 -10.40 -7.93
N ASN A 130 -27.54 -10.86 -8.47
CA ASN A 130 -27.12 -10.61 -9.86
C ASN A 130 -26.95 -9.11 -10.19
N ALA A 131 -26.45 -8.32 -9.25
CA ALA A 131 -26.22 -6.92 -9.49
C ALA A 131 -24.96 -6.72 -10.34
N ALA A 132 -25.07 -6.00 -11.45
CA ALA A 132 -23.92 -5.58 -12.23
C ALA A 132 -23.06 -4.62 -11.39
N LEU A 133 -21.77 -4.95 -11.23
CA LEU A 133 -20.79 -4.07 -10.59
C LEU A 133 -20.14 -3.16 -11.62
N THR A 134 -19.88 -1.94 -11.22
CA THR A 134 -19.03 -1.01 -11.97
C THR A 134 -17.90 -0.58 -11.06
N LEU A 135 -16.67 -0.90 -11.45
CA LEU A 135 -15.45 -0.45 -10.81
C LEU A 135 -14.84 0.66 -11.65
N THR A 136 -14.75 1.86 -11.10
CA THR A 136 -14.17 3.01 -11.79
C THR A 136 -12.73 3.19 -11.36
N LEU A 137 -11.79 3.08 -12.28
CA LEU A 137 -10.35 3.31 -12.06
C LEU A 137 -10.11 4.79 -11.74
N PRO A 138 -9.04 5.13 -11.01
CA PRO A 138 -8.63 6.53 -10.90
C PRO A 138 -8.21 7.10 -12.26
N ALA A 139 -8.06 8.41 -12.37
CA ALA A 139 -7.52 9.03 -13.58
C ALA A 139 -6.09 8.52 -13.87
N ALA A 140 -5.82 8.20 -15.13
CA ALA A 140 -4.51 7.73 -15.54
C ALA A 140 -3.51 8.88 -15.59
N THR A 141 -2.46 8.80 -14.81
CA THR A 141 -1.42 9.85 -14.68
C THR A 141 0.01 9.34 -14.83
N GLY A 142 0.19 8.05 -15.13
CA GLY A 142 1.49 7.43 -15.31
C GLY A 142 2.18 7.08 -13.98
N THR A 143 1.43 6.71 -12.96
CA THR A 143 1.97 6.38 -11.64
C THR A 143 2.68 5.03 -11.58
N GLY A 144 2.48 4.16 -12.57
CA GLY A 144 2.91 2.75 -12.52
C GLY A 144 2.06 1.89 -11.60
N ALA A 145 0.93 2.39 -11.11
CA ALA A 145 0.02 1.63 -10.26
C ALA A 145 -0.50 0.38 -10.98
N VAL A 146 -0.44 -0.76 -10.31
CA VAL A 146 -0.85 -2.06 -10.86
C VAL A 146 -2.10 -2.54 -10.15
N TYR A 147 -3.13 -2.88 -10.90
CA TYR A 147 -4.40 -3.42 -10.42
C TYR A 147 -4.59 -4.84 -10.97
N LYS A 148 -4.55 -5.84 -10.08
CA LYS A 148 -4.67 -7.26 -10.43
C LYS A 148 -6.03 -7.77 -10.02
N PHE A 149 -6.88 -8.06 -10.99
CA PHE A 149 -8.22 -8.59 -10.76
C PHE A 149 -8.27 -10.10 -11.00
N ILE A 150 -8.88 -10.82 -10.07
CA ILE A 150 -9.17 -12.25 -10.19
C ILE A 150 -10.65 -12.45 -9.96
N VAL A 151 -11.31 -13.16 -10.85
CA VAL A 151 -12.69 -13.56 -10.66
C VAL A 151 -12.75 -14.68 -9.62
N SER A 152 -13.31 -14.40 -8.45
CA SER A 152 -13.44 -15.37 -7.35
C SER A 152 -14.75 -16.15 -7.37
N VAL A 153 -15.78 -15.60 -8.02
CA VAL A 153 -17.07 -16.24 -8.26
C VAL A 153 -17.49 -15.93 -9.70
N THR A 154 -17.98 -16.92 -10.45
CA THR A 154 -18.44 -16.72 -11.83
C THR A 154 -19.54 -15.67 -11.87
N ASN A 155 -19.37 -14.66 -12.71
CA ASN A 155 -20.33 -13.58 -12.86
C ASN A 155 -21.62 -14.09 -13.48
N THR A 156 -22.74 -13.63 -12.97
CA THR A 156 -24.07 -13.87 -13.55
C THR A 156 -24.70 -12.58 -14.11
N SER A 157 -23.92 -11.49 -14.07
CA SER A 157 -24.29 -10.16 -14.54
C SER A 157 -23.10 -9.47 -15.22
N ASN A 158 -23.30 -8.33 -15.84
CA ASN A 158 -22.25 -7.59 -16.52
C ASN A 158 -21.41 -6.77 -15.51
N TYR A 159 -20.29 -7.32 -15.09
CA TYR A 159 -19.29 -6.56 -14.32
C TYR A 159 -18.47 -5.70 -15.24
N LYS A 160 -18.29 -4.45 -14.86
CA LYS A 160 -17.52 -3.48 -15.62
C LYS A 160 -16.32 -2.99 -14.82
N ILE A 161 -15.19 -2.87 -15.51
CA ILE A 161 -14.03 -2.11 -15.06
C ILE A 161 -13.85 -1.02 -16.09
N GLN A 162 -13.98 0.23 -15.68
CA GLN A 162 -13.97 1.39 -16.58
C GLN A 162 -13.01 2.47 -16.09
N VAL A 163 -12.56 3.30 -16.98
CA VAL A 163 -11.75 4.48 -16.66
C VAL A 163 -12.57 5.57 -15.97
N ALA A 164 -11.88 6.60 -15.45
CA ALA A 164 -12.51 7.69 -14.71
C ALA A 164 -13.37 8.60 -15.60
N ASP A 165 -12.89 8.88 -16.80
CA ASP A 165 -13.55 9.78 -17.76
C ASP A 165 -13.19 9.40 -19.20
N ALA A 166 -13.85 10.04 -20.18
CA ALA A 166 -13.69 9.73 -21.60
C ALA A 166 -12.33 10.13 -22.21
N THR A 167 -11.45 10.76 -21.47
CA THR A 167 -10.10 11.11 -21.93
C THR A 167 -9.11 9.99 -21.69
N ASP A 168 -9.40 9.14 -20.71
CA ASP A 168 -8.58 7.96 -20.39
C ASP A 168 -8.91 6.81 -21.35
N THR A 169 -7.90 6.04 -21.74
CA THR A 169 -8.03 4.86 -22.61
C THR A 169 -7.39 3.63 -22.01
N ILE A 170 -7.80 2.47 -22.52
CA ILE A 170 -7.23 1.17 -22.16
C ILE A 170 -6.62 0.57 -23.42
N ASP A 171 -5.31 0.30 -23.41
CA ASP A 171 -4.58 -0.31 -24.50
C ASP A 171 -4.00 -1.67 -24.11
N GLY A 172 -4.16 -2.65 -24.97
CA GLY A 172 -3.61 -3.99 -24.73
C GLY A 172 -4.39 -5.12 -25.39
N ILE A 173 -4.33 -6.28 -24.78
CA ILE A 173 -4.95 -7.49 -25.33
C ILE A 173 -5.50 -8.38 -24.22
N MET A 174 -6.64 -9.01 -24.50
CA MET A 174 -7.21 -10.07 -23.70
C MET A 174 -7.20 -11.39 -24.48
N LEU A 175 -6.68 -12.44 -23.87
CA LEU A 175 -6.67 -13.78 -24.43
C LEU A 175 -7.80 -14.60 -23.83
N TYR A 176 -8.49 -15.33 -24.68
CA TYR A 176 -9.59 -16.22 -24.30
C TYR A 176 -9.31 -17.65 -24.66
N LEU A 177 -9.50 -18.55 -23.73
CA LEU A 177 -9.61 -19.97 -23.99
C LEU A 177 -11.09 -20.28 -24.31
N ASP A 178 -11.32 -21.06 -25.34
CA ASP A 178 -12.63 -21.65 -25.60
C ASP A 178 -13.03 -22.64 -24.48
N GLU A 179 -14.25 -23.09 -24.50
CA GLU A 179 -14.81 -23.91 -23.42
C GLU A 179 -14.08 -25.25 -23.21
N ASP A 180 -13.55 -25.83 -24.26
CA ASP A 180 -12.81 -27.10 -24.21
C ASP A 180 -11.28 -26.90 -24.11
N GLY A 181 -10.82 -25.65 -24.11
CA GLY A 181 -9.40 -25.30 -24.01
C GLY A 181 -8.56 -25.65 -25.24
N THR A 182 -9.19 -25.86 -26.39
CA THR A 182 -8.50 -26.25 -27.61
C THR A 182 -8.08 -25.09 -28.50
N ALA A 183 -8.74 -23.92 -28.38
CA ALA A 183 -8.42 -22.73 -29.15
C ALA A 183 -8.22 -21.50 -28.26
N ILE A 184 -7.35 -20.62 -28.73
CA ILE A 184 -7.09 -19.31 -28.09
C ILE A 184 -7.51 -18.22 -29.06
N THR A 185 -8.36 -17.31 -28.60
CA THR A 185 -8.76 -16.12 -29.34
C THR A 185 -8.24 -14.87 -28.60
N GLY A 186 -7.57 -13.96 -29.30
CA GLY A 186 -7.10 -12.70 -28.77
C GLY A 186 -7.99 -11.54 -29.20
N PHE A 187 -8.35 -10.68 -28.27
CA PHE A 187 -9.06 -9.43 -28.54
C PHE A 187 -8.16 -8.25 -28.17
N PRO A 188 -7.60 -7.55 -29.15
CA PRO A 188 -6.93 -6.28 -28.88
C PRO A 188 -7.96 -5.20 -28.59
N THR A 189 -7.55 -4.20 -27.86
CA THR A 189 -8.30 -2.95 -27.69
C THR A 189 -8.34 -2.14 -28.99
N VAL A 190 -9.27 -1.22 -29.09
CA VAL A 190 -9.30 -0.19 -30.13
C VAL A 190 -9.08 1.18 -29.50
N ALA A 191 -8.76 2.21 -30.29
CA ALA A 191 -8.31 3.52 -29.81
C ALA A 191 -9.26 4.21 -28.79
N ALA A 192 -10.52 3.85 -28.77
CA ALA A 192 -11.51 4.41 -27.84
C ALA A 192 -11.94 3.40 -26.75
N SER A 193 -11.17 2.32 -26.55
CA SER A 193 -11.50 1.37 -25.48
C SER A 193 -11.30 2.01 -24.11
N ASP A 194 -12.35 2.09 -23.33
CA ASP A 194 -12.39 2.71 -21.99
C ASP A 194 -13.04 1.81 -20.93
N THR A 195 -13.70 0.74 -21.36
CA THR A 195 -14.48 -0.16 -20.49
C THR A 195 -14.22 -1.62 -20.85
N ILE A 196 -14.02 -2.44 -19.81
CA ILE A 196 -13.94 -3.90 -19.87
C ILE A 196 -15.22 -4.44 -19.25
N THR A 197 -15.96 -5.27 -20.00
CA THR A 197 -17.19 -5.90 -19.49
C THR A 197 -17.01 -7.41 -19.40
N LEU A 198 -17.27 -7.97 -18.22
CA LEU A 198 -17.19 -9.40 -17.92
C LEU A 198 -18.61 -9.91 -17.64
N ASN A 199 -19.13 -10.84 -18.45
CA ASN A 199 -20.53 -11.26 -18.37
C ASN A 199 -20.74 -12.73 -17.89
N GLY A 200 -19.67 -13.40 -17.48
CA GLY A 200 -19.71 -14.80 -17.07
C GLY A 200 -19.97 -15.79 -18.21
N GLY A 201 -20.00 -15.33 -19.45
CA GLY A 201 -20.33 -16.14 -20.62
C GLY A 201 -19.31 -15.94 -21.75
N THR A 202 -19.55 -14.97 -22.63
CA THR A 202 -18.75 -14.74 -23.84
C THR A 202 -17.56 -13.80 -23.63
N THR A 203 -17.59 -12.93 -22.61
CA THR A 203 -16.56 -11.91 -22.37
C THR A 203 -15.77 -12.17 -21.07
N GLY A 204 -15.68 -13.43 -20.65
CA GLY A 204 -15.01 -13.79 -19.40
C GLY A 204 -15.85 -13.50 -18.16
N GLY A 205 -15.24 -13.51 -16.99
CA GLY A 205 -15.92 -13.41 -15.71
C GLY A 205 -16.21 -14.76 -15.08
N ILE A 206 -15.47 -15.79 -15.46
CA ILE A 206 -15.54 -17.13 -14.89
C ILE A 206 -14.52 -17.26 -13.77
N VAL A 207 -14.84 -18.00 -12.72
CA VAL A 207 -13.94 -18.17 -11.56
C VAL A 207 -12.54 -18.59 -11.99
N GLY A 208 -11.53 -17.84 -11.54
CA GLY A 208 -10.13 -18.04 -11.92
C GLY A 208 -9.67 -17.21 -13.12
N ASP A 209 -10.54 -16.49 -13.80
CA ASP A 209 -10.17 -15.52 -14.81
C ASP A 209 -9.33 -14.40 -14.18
N TYR A 210 -8.35 -13.89 -14.93
CA TYR A 210 -7.38 -12.93 -14.47
C TYR A 210 -7.17 -11.82 -15.49
N LEU A 211 -7.12 -10.58 -14.98
CA LEU A 211 -6.66 -9.43 -15.75
C LEU A 211 -5.81 -8.49 -14.88
N GLU A 212 -4.91 -7.78 -15.52
CA GLU A 212 -4.05 -6.78 -14.92
C GLU A 212 -4.14 -5.48 -15.70
N LEU A 213 -4.31 -4.39 -14.98
CA LEU A 213 -4.27 -3.03 -15.51
C LEU A 213 -3.10 -2.28 -14.87
N ILE A 214 -2.37 -1.52 -15.68
CA ILE A 214 -1.23 -0.70 -15.24
C ILE A 214 -1.45 0.73 -15.72
N ASP A 215 -1.37 1.70 -14.83
CA ASP A 215 -1.35 3.13 -15.16
C ASP A 215 0.03 3.48 -15.74
N ILE A 216 0.15 3.55 -17.08
CA ILE A 216 1.44 3.67 -17.76
C ILE A 216 1.79 5.10 -18.19
N ALA A 217 0.79 5.95 -18.39
CA ALA A 217 0.99 7.33 -18.81
C ALA A 217 -0.27 8.16 -18.54
N THR A 218 -0.17 9.48 -18.72
CA THR A 218 -1.35 10.35 -18.68
C THR A 218 -2.38 9.89 -19.70
N ASN A 219 -3.61 9.67 -19.25
CA ASN A 219 -4.76 9.21 -20.03
C ASN A 219 -4.60 7.79 -20.62
N GLN A 220 -3.70 6.95 -20.06
CA GLN A 220 -3.45 5.63 -20.64
C GLN A 220 -3.23 4.53 -19.61
N TYR A 221 -4.08 3.52 -19.66
CA TYR A 221 -3.90 2.24 -18.99
C TYR A 221 -3.44 1.17 -19.97
N HIS A 222 -2.52 0.31 -19.53
CA HIS A 222 -2.20 -0.94 -20.23
C HIS A 222 -2.99 -2.08 -19.61
N VAL A 223 -3.60 -2.95 -20.45
CA VAL A 223 -4.31 -4.15 -20.00
C VAL A 223 -3.72 -5.42 -20.62
N ARG A 224 -3.68 -6.47 -19.82
CA ARG A 224 -3.47 -7.85 -20.24
C ARG A 224 -4.27 -8.81 -19.37
N GLY A 225 -4.69 -9.92 -19.93
CA GLY A 225 -5.41 -10.92 -19.16
C GLY A 225 -5.64 -12.23 -19.91
N VAL A 226 -6.05 -13.22 -19.13
CA VAL A 226 -6.45 -14.53 -19.64
C VAL A 226 -7.81 -14.86 -19.07
N MET A 227 -8.73 -15.13 -19.96
CA MET A 227 -10.15 -15.39 -19.66
C MET A 227 -10.60 -16.71 -20.24
N ARG A 228 -11.70 -17.19 -19.76
CA ARG A 228 -12.44 -18.34 -20.31
C ARG A 228 -13.83 -17.93 -20.74
N VAL A 229 -14.42 -18.69 -21.62
CA VAL A 229 -15.84 -18.58 -21.97
C VAL A 229 -16.62 -19.72 -21.34
N ALA A 230 -17.93 -19.50 -21.16
CA ALA A 230 -18.81 -20.55 -20.68
C ALA A 230 -19.00 -21.66 -21.74
N ALA A 231 -19.36 -22.84 -21.29
CA ALA A 231 -19.62 -23.99 -22.15
C ALA A 231 -20.62 -23.65 -23.27
N GLY A 232 -20.24 -23.94 -24.51
CA GLY A 232 -21.04 -23.66 -25.72
C GLY A 232 -20.99 -22.20 -26.19
N ALA A 233 -20.22 -21.33 -25.53
CA ALA A 233 -20.12 -19.93 -25.89
C ALA A 233 -18.93 -19.65 -26.80
N ASN A 234 -19.10 -18.77 -27.78
CA ASN A 234 -17.99 -18.22 -28.54
C ASN A 234 -17.42 -16.96 -27.86
N PRO A 235 -16.09 -16.79 -27.79
CA PRO A 235 -15.48 -15.60 -27.24
C PRO A 235 -15.95 -14.34 -27.97
N ALA A 236 -16.17 -13.27 -27.23
CA ALA A 236 -16.46 -11.94 -27.75
C ALA A 236 -15.53 -10.92 -27.12
N THR A 237 -15.31 -9.78 -27.79
CA THR A 237 -14.49 -8.71 -27.21
C THR A 237 -15.10 -8.18 -25.94
N PRO A 238 -14.33 -8.06 -24.83
CA PRO A 238 -14.80 -7.43 -23.62
C PRO A 238 -14.72 -5.91 -23.66
N PHE A 239 -14.08 -5.34 -24.66
CA PHE A 239 -13.75 -3.92 -24.75
C PHE A 239 -14.86 -3.13 -25.41
N THR A 240 -15.21 -1.99 -24.83
CA THR A 240 -16.17 -1.02 -25.38
C THR A 240 -15.70 0.41 -25.08
N ALA A 241 -16.31 1.39 -25.78
CA ALA A 241 -16.25 2.81 -25.47
C ALA A 241 -17.60 3.18 -24.83
N ALA A 242 -17.67 3.19 -23.51
CA ALA A 242 -18.93 3.37 -22.79
C ALA A 242 -18.89 4.52 -21.76
N VAL A 243 -17.71 5.08 -21.50
CA VAL A 243 -17.52 6.27 -20.67
C VAL A 243 -17.68 7.52 -21.53
N SER A 244 -18.46 8.51 -21.09
CA SER A 244 -18.77 9.73 -21.83
C SER A 244 -18.55 11.00 -20.98
#